data_47aff0c7ce4af82ef10d98323f7cf725
#
_entry.id   47aff0c7ce4af82ef10d98323f7cf725
#
_cell.length_a   1.000
_cell.length_b   1.000
_cell.length_c   1.000
_cell.angle_alpha   90.00
_cell.angle_beta   90.00
_cell.angle_gamma   90.00
#
_symmetry.space_group_name_H-M   'P 1'
#
loop_
_entity.id
_entity.type
_entity.pdbx_description
1 polymer ?
#
loop_
_entity_poly.entity_id
_entity_poly.type
_entity_poly.pdbx_seq_one_letter_code
_entity_poly.pdbx_strand_id
1 'polypeptide(L)'
;MGRDLAIDLGTANVLVYRQGAGIVFDEPSLVALDAANGQVLAVGEDAGRMVAGEGSNVLAMRPLRDGTMTEYDVTARMIEAIMRKVGTGRLSRPRVLACVPSLSSAVERRAIEEAVAAAGARQVTLVEEPLAAAIGAGLPVHEPVGSLIVDIGGGRSEMAVVSMGGVVEGHSVRVGGYDLDAAIREHLRATYEVAIGERAAEELKIAIGSAFPRGTARRAIVVGRALSTGSTVEVELSEDELRAAMSAPIRGIVDAARVTLAEAPPELTHDVLDTGMFLTGGGSLLRGLDMLLAQECEVPVHVTEDPLRTVALGAGRMLEHLEDYRSAFQLVRRR
;
A
#
# COMPACT_ATOMS: atom_id res chain seq x y z
N MET A 1 -25.45 5.89 14.64
CA MET A 1 -24.36 5.65 13.67
C MET A 1 -23.07 5.54 14.45
N GLY A 2 -22.27 4.50 14.21
CA GLY A 2 -20.99 4.27 14.83
C GLY A 2 -20.04 5.44 14.57
N ARG A 3 -19.20 5.76 15.55
CA ARG A 3 -18.21 6.85 15.45
C ARG A 3 -16.81 6.32 15.31
N ASP A 4 -16.64 5.01 15.46
CA ASP A 4 -15.34 4.36 15.45
C ASP A 4 -14.81 4.23 14.03
N LEU A 5 -13.50 4.28 13.87
CA LEU A 5 -12.82 4.32 12.59
C LEU A 5 -11.80 3.19 12.48
N ALA A 6 -11.61 2.68 11.28
CA ALA A 6 -10.40 1.95 10.91
C ALA A 6 -9.62 2.79 9.90
N ILE A 7 -8.29 2.90 10.08
CA ILE A 7 -7.42 3.71 9.26
C ILE A 7 -6.31 2.84 8.71
N ASP A 8 -6.21 2.82 7.39
CA ASP A 8 -5.08 2.26 6.65
C ASP A 8 -4.17 3.41 6.21
N LEU A 9 -2.95 3.44 6.77
CA LEU A 9 -1.95 4.50 6.54
C LEU A 9 -0.95 4.07 5.47
N GLY A 10 -1.42 3.84 4.27
CA GLY A 10 -0.58 3.42 3.16
C GLY A 10 0.38 4.51 2.64
N THR A 11 1.49 4.09 2.05
CA THR A 11 2.48 4.98 1.41
C THR A 11 1.89 5.76 0.24
N ALA A 12 1.03 5.13 -0.56
CA ALA A 12 0.39 5.75 -1.72
C ALA A 12 -0.90 6.49 -1.35
N ASN A 13 -1.80 5.83 -0.64
CA ASN A 13 -3.10 6.34 -0.25
C ASN A 13 -3.34 6.11 1.24
N VAL A 14 -4.16 6.97 1.84
CA VAL A 14 -4.76 6.74 3.16
C VAL A 14 -6.23 6.44 2.96
N LEU A 15 -6.69 5.34 3.58
CA LEU A 15 -8.10 4.96 3.57
C LEU A 15 -8.66 5.01 4.99
N VAL A 16 -9.90 5.49 5.12
CA VAL A 16 -10.62 5.48 6.39
C VAL A 16 -11.97 4.80 6.21
N TYR A 17 -12.16 3.74 6.96
CA TYR A 17 -13.46 3.07 7.11
C TYR A 17 -14.15 3.60 8.38
N ARG A 18 -15.43 3.93 8.29
CA ARG A 18 -16.26 4.30 9.43
C ARG A 18 -17.28 3.22 9.71
N GLN A 19 -17.39 2.82 10.95
CA GLN A 19 -18.36 1.85 11.41
C GLN A 19 -19.79 2.21 10.97
N GLY A 20 -20.45 1.28 10.27
CA GLY A 20 -21.79 1.45 9.74
C GLY A 20 -21.93 2.39 8.53
N ALA A 21 -20.84 2.88 7.97
CA ALA A 21 -20.84 3.77 6.81
C ALA A 21 -19.92 3.32 5.65
N GLY A 22 -19.01 2.35 5.89
CA GLY A 22 -18.06 1.92 4.89
C GLY A 22 -16.85 2.86 4.77
N ILE A 23 -16.16 2.81 3.62
CA ILE A 23 -15.03 3.69 3.33
C ILE A 23 -15.56 5.12 3.11
N VAL A 24 -15.08 6.05 3.95
CA VAL A 24 -15.47 7.47 3.95
C VAL A 24 -14.34 8.41 3.52
N PHE A 25 -13.14 7.88 3.34
CA PHE A 25 -11.97 8.60 2.84
C PHE A 25 -11.08 7.61 2.07
N ASP A 26 -10.63 7.99 0.88
CA ASP A 26 -9.77 7.21 0.00
C ASP A 26 -9.04 8.22 -0.89
N GLU A 27 -7.91 8.75 -0.39
CA GLU A 27 -7.19 9.82 -1.06
C GLU A 27 -5.67 9.60 -0.94
N PRO A 28 -4.86 10.24 -1.82
CA PRO A 28 -3.40 10.13 -1.78
C PRO A 28 -2.80 10.50 -0.42
N SER A 29 -1.78 9.75 0.02
CA SER A 29 -0.96 10.06 1.19
C SER A 29 -0.04 11.26 0.90
N LEU A 30 -0.65 12.44 0.74
CA LEU A 30 -0.01 13.68 0.33
C LEU A 30 -0.42 14.83 1.24
N VAL A 31 0.56 15.68 1.58
CA VAL A 31 0.37 16.88 2.39
C VAL A 31 0.93 18.08 1.64
N ALA A 32 0.16 19.14 1.58
CA ALA A 32 0.62 20.46 1.14
C ALA A 32 1.02 21.28 2.36
N LEU A 33 2.27 21.73 2.38
CA LEU A 33 2.83 22.55 3.45
C LEU A 33 3.10 23.97 2.96
N ASP A 34 2.86 24.95 3.81
CA ASP A 34 3.37 26.30 3.60
C ASP A 34 4.91 26.27 3.74
N ALA A 35 5.61 26.68 2.68
CA ALA A 35 7.08 26.66 2.65
C ALA A 35 7.73 27.63 3.67
N ALA A 36 7.00 28.66 4.13
CA ALA A 36 7.53 29.65 5.06
C ALA A 36 7.51 29.18 6.53
N ASN A 37 6.50 28.40 6.93
CA ASN A 37 6.27 28.05 8.33
C ASN A 37 5.99 26.57 8.58
N GLY A 38 5.95 25.72 7.52
CA GLY A 38 5.71 24.28 7.62
C GLY A 38 4.29 23.91 8.08
N GLN A 39 3.31 24.81 8.00
CA GLN A 39 1.93 24.49 8.34
C GLN A 39 1.28 23.62 7.28
N VAL A 40 0.47 22.65 7.73
CA VAL A 40 -0.36 21.82 6.83
C VAL A 40 -1.49 22.69 6.30
N LEU A 41 -1.50 22.91 4.98
CA LEU A 41 -2.51 23.67 4.25
C LEU A 41 -3.64 22.78 3.74
N ALA A 42 -3.27 21.60 3.23
CA ALA A 42 -4.22 20.62 2.69
C ALA A 42 -3.66 19.19 2.79
N VAL A 43 -4.55 18.20 2.66
CA VAL A 43 -4.21 16.77 2.62
C VAL A 43 -4.95 16.07 1.48
N GLY A 44 -4.40 14.94 1.01
CA GLY A 44 -5.03 14.12 -0.01
C GLY A 44 -5.10 14.82 -1.37
N GLU A 45 -6.23 14.69 -2.04
CA GLU A 45 -6.48 15.32 -3.35
C GLU A 45 -6.40 16.84 -3.32
N ASP A 46 -6.85 17.47 -2.23
CA ASP A 46 -6.78 18.92 -2.05
C ASP A 46 -5.31 19.38 -2.06
N ALA A 47 -4.41 18.62 -1.43
CA ALA A 47 -2.98 18.89 -1.46
C ALA A 47 -2.43 18.79 -2.89
N GLY A 48 -2.81 17.74 -3.64
CA GLY A 48 -2.42 17.56 -5.03
C GLY A 48 -2.85 18.74 -5.92
N ARG A 49 -4.09 19.20 -5.75
CA ARG A 49 -4.62 20.38 -6.50
C ARG A 49 -3.87 21.66 -6.15
N MET A 50 -3.55 21.85 -4.87
CA MET A 50 -2.85 23.06 -4.41
C MET A 50 -1.42 23.15 -4.94
N VAL A 51 -0.71 22.02 -4.99
CA VAL A 51 0.67 21.94 -5.50
C VAL A 51 0.75 22.11 -7.01
N ALA A 52 -0.28 21.68 -7.74
CA ALA A 52 -0.35 21.83 -9.20
C ALA A 52 -0.60 23.30 -9.65
N GLY A 53 -1.00 24.19 -8.74
CA GLY A 53 -1.19 25.62 -9.02
C GLY A 53 0.13 26.36 -9.20
N GLU A 54 0.24 27.18 -10.24
CA GLU A 54 1.43 28.00 -10.52
C GLU A 54 1.64 29.09 -9.44
N GLY A 55 2.89 29.24 -8.99
CA GLY A 55 3.34 30.38 -8.16
C GLY A 55 3.03 30.26 -6.66
N SER A 56 2.65 29.12 -6.16
CA SER A 56 2.38 28.91 -4.74
C SER A 56 3.66 28.63 -3.94
N ASN A 57 3.80 29.27 -2.77
CA ASN A 57 4.83 28.95 -1.77
C ASN A 57 4.44 27.67 -1.00
N VAL A 58 4.12 26.60 -1.73
CA VAL A 58 3.61 25.33 -1.23
C VAL A 58 4.56 24.21 -1.56
N LEU A 59 4.89 23.42 -0.54
CA LEU A 59 5.69 22.20 -0.69
C LEU A 59 4.79 20.98 -0.62
N ALA A 60 4.94 20.07 -1.57
CA ALA A 60 4.34 18.74 -1.50
C ALA A 60 5.20 17.82 -0.68
N MET A 61 4.61 17.06 0.24
CA MET A 61 5.29 16.06 1.04
C MET A 61 4.45 14.78 1.14
N ARG A 62 5.13 13.64 0.99
CA ARG A 62 4.59 12.32 1.37
C ARG A 62 5.21 11.94 2.72
N PRO A 63 4.47 12.02 3.84
CA PRO A 63 5.03 11.81 5.16
C PRO A 63 5.23 10.33 5.50
N LEU A 64 4.69 9.43 4.67
CA LEU A 64 4.84 7.97 4.77
C LEU A 64 5.71 7.47 3.63
N ARG A 65 6.75 6.70 3.94
CA ARG A 65 7.61 5.99 2.99
C ARG A 65 7.75 4.54 3.41
N ASP A 66 7.64 3.63 2.47
CA ASP A 66 7.84 2.20 2.69
C ASP A 66 7.05 1.66 3.89
N GLY A 67 5.82 2.16 4.08
CA GLY A 67 4.96 1.83 5.22
C GLY A 67 5.43 2.41 6.56
N THR A 68 6.42 3.30 6.57
CA THR A 68 6.96 3.92 7.80
C THR A 68 6.74 5.43 7.82
N MET A 69 6.57 6.00 9.02
CA MET A 69 6.53 7.44 9.21
C MET A 69 7.94 8.02 9.12
N THR A 70 8.20 8.83 8.10
CA THR A 70 9.47 9.56 7.96
C THR A 70 9.46 10.90 8.68
N GLU A 71 8.27 11.49 8.82
CA GLU A 71 8.05 12.79 9.44
C GLU A 71 6.87 12.72 10.43
N TYR A 72 7.18 12.47 11.71
CA TYR A 72 6.18 12.25 12.76
C TYR A 72 5.16 13.40 12.86
N ASP A 73 5.66 14.65 13.00
CA ASP A 73 4.78 15.82 13.19
C ASP A 73 3.86 16.06 12.01
N VAL A 74 4.36 15.88 10.78
CA VAL A 74 3.57 16.04 9.56
C VAL A 74 2.54 14.92 9.45
N THR A 75 2.92 13.68 9.79
CA THR A 75 2.00 12.55 9.79
C THR A 75 0.88 12.73 10.81
N ALA A 76 1.21 13.14 12.03
CA ALA A 76 0.19 13.40 13.06
C ALA A 76 -0.79 14.49 12.64
N ARG A 77 -0.30 15.57 12.04
CA ARG A 77 -1.17 16.65 11.49
C ARG A 77 -1.99 16.19 10.30
N MET A 78 -1.44 15.33 9.44
CA MET A 78 -2.18 14.72 8.33
C MET A 78 -3.34 13.88 8.87
N ILE A 79 -3.08 13.01 9.84
CA ILE A 79 -4.12 12.17 10.46
C ILE A 79 -5.19 13.05 11.13
N GLU A 80 -4.79 14.10 11.86
CA GLU A 80 -5.72 15.05 12.46
C GLU A 80 -6.61 15.75 11.42
N ALA A 81 -6.03 16.18 10.29
CA ALA A 81 -6.76 16.81 9.20
C ALA A 81 -7.75 15.83 8.55
N ILE A 82 -7.33 14.57 8.32
CA ILE A 82 -8.17 13.51 7.77
C ILE A 82 -9.33 13.19 8.74
N MET A 83 -9.05 13.01 10.04
CA MET A 83 -10.08 12.76 11.04
C MET A 83 -11.11 13.89 11.10
N ARG A 84 -10.69 15.14 10.96
CA ARG A 84 -11.62 16.30 10.83
C ARG A 84 -12.45 16.24 9.55
N LYS A 85 -11.83 15.90 8.41
CA LYS A 85 -12.49 15.80 7.09
C LYS A 85 -13.56 14.71 7.09
N VAL A 86 -13.32 13.59 7.78
CA VAL A 86 -14.32 12.53 7.95
C VAL A 86 -15.34 12.81 9.06
N GLY A 87 -15.40 14.01 9.62
CA GLY A 87 -16.46 14.45 10.53
C GLY A 87 -16.29 14.01 11.99
N THR A 88 -15.07 13.70 12.43
CA THR A 88 -14.78 13.54 13.86
C THR A 88 -14.41 14.89 14.45
N GLY A 89 -15.40 15.62 14.94
CA GLY A 89 -15.15 16.89 15.66
C GLY A 89 -14.55 16.68 17.04
N ARG A 90 -14.06 17.77 17.67
CA ARG A 90 -13.44 17.78 19.02
C ARG A 90 -14.25 17.05 20.13
N LEU A 91 -15.57 16.95 19.95
CA LEU A 91 -16.48 16.27 20.90
C LEU A 91 -16.67 14.78 20.59
N SER A 92 -16.28 14.32 19.39
CA SER A 92 -16.40 12.93 18.95
C SER A 92 -15.03 12.27 19.04
N ARG A 93 -14.73 11.63 20.15
CA ARG A 93 -13.49 10.88 20.34
C ARG A 93 -13.71 9.41 19.93
N PRO A 94 -13.40 9.00 18.67
CA PRO A 94 -13.60 7.62 18.23
C PRO A 94 -12.59 6.66 18.86
N ARG A 95 -12.93 5.38 18.91
CA ARG A 95 -11.91 4.33 18.89
C ARG A 95 -11.38 4.25 17.47
N VAL A 96 -10.08 4.04 17.34
CA VAL A 96 -9.43 3.91 16.03
C VAL A 96 -8.69 2.58 15.98
N LEU A 97 -8.98 1.78 14.96
CA LEU A 97 -8.19 0.63 14.55
C LEU A 97 -7.21 1.13 13.47
N ALA A 98 -5.92 1.05 13.72
CA ALA A 98 -4.89 1.50 12.77
C ALA A 98 -4.12 0.30 12.23
N CYS A 99 -4.03 0.20 10.90
CA CYS A 99 -3.22 -0.82 10.24
C CYS A 99 -1.74 -0.46 10.34
N VAL A 100 -0.91 -1.48 10.57
CA VAL A 100 0.54 -1.35 10.66
C VAL A 100 1.20 -2.51 9.91
N PRO A 101 2.35 -2.31 9.27
CA PRO A 101 3.10 -3.40 8.67
C PRO A 101 3.44 -4.49 9.70
N SER A 102 3.41 -5.76 9.29
CA SER A 102 3.59 -6.91 10.19
C SER A 102 4.94 -6.91 10.91
N LEU A 103 5.99 -6.47 10.20
CA LEU A 103 7.36 -6.42 10.71
C LEU A 103 7.75 -5.04 11.29
N SER A 104 6.77 -4.20 11.64
CA SER A 104 7.03 -2.92 12.28
C SER A 104 7.69 -3.13 13.65
N SER A 105 8.73 -2.34 13.92
CA SER A 105 9.38 -2.29 15.23
C SER A 105 8.45 -1.75 16.31
N ALA A 106 8.74 -2.03 17.58
CA ALA A 106 7.98 -1.49 18.71
C ALA A 106 7.96 0.06 18.71
N VAL A 107 9.03 0.69 18.20
CA VAL A 107 9.13 2.15 18.09
C VAL A 107 8.17 2.68 17.02
N GLU A 108 8.13 2.05 15.84
CA GLU A 108 7.22 2.42 14.75
C GLU A 108 5.76 2.24 15.15
N ARG A 109 5.42 1.12 15.79
CA ARG A 109 4.06 0.85 16.30
C ARG A 109 3.63 1.93 17.31
N ARG A 110 4.51 2.25 18.25
CA ARG A 110 4.25 3.29 19.25
C ARG A 110 4.08 4.66 18.60
N ALA A 111 4.89 5.00 17.60
CA ALA A 111 4.79 6.26 16.88
C ALA A 111 3.42 6.41 16.18
N ILE A 112 2.92 5.34 15.54
CA ILE A 112 1.58 5.34 14.92
C ILE A 112 0.50 5.49 16.00
N GLU A 113 0.60 4.74 17.11
CA GLU A 113 -0.37 4.82 18.21
C GLU A 113 -0.43 6.24 18.79
N GLU A 114 0.73 6.86 19.06
CA GLU A 114 0.83 8.22 19.58
C GLU A 114 0.32 9.27 18.58
N ALA A 115 0.63 9.14 17.28
CA ALA A 115 0.15 10.05 16.23
C ALA A 115 -1.39 10.01 16.10
N VAL A 116 -1.98 8.82 16.10
CA VAL A 116 -3.43 8.64 16.02
C VAL A 116 -4.12 9.13 17.31
N ALA A 117 -3.52 8.89 18.47
CA ALA A 117 -4.02 9.42 19.75
C ALA A 117 -3.96 10.95 19.80
N ALA A 118 -2.85 11.55 19.34
CA ALA A 118 -2.69 13.01 19.24
C ALA A 118 -3.71 13.65 18.29
N ALA A 119 -4.10 12.94 17.22
CA ALA A 119 -5.14 13.35 16.29
C ALA A 119 -6.56 13.32 16.90
N GLY A 120 -6.74 12.84 18.14
CA GLY A 120 -7.99 12.92 18.90
C GLY A 120 -8.71 11.58 19.13
N ALA A 121 -8.09 10.44 18.81
CA ALA A 121 -8.63 9.14 19.17
C ALA A 121 -8.67 8.97 20.70
N ARG A 122 -9.76 8.39 21.24
CA ARG A 122 -9.85 8.03 22.67
C ARG A 122 -9.13 6.73 23.01
N GLN A 123 -9.02 5.86 22.03
CA GLN A 123 -8.39 4.56 22.12
C GLN A 123 -7.86 4.19 20.74
N VAL A 124 -6.64 3.72 20.67
CA VAL A 124 -6.00 3.19 19.47
C VAL A 124 -5.77 1.70 19.66
N THR A 125 -6.09 0.93 18.62
CA THR A 125 -5.78 -0.50 18.55
C THR A 125 -5.06 -0.72 17.24
N LEU A 126 -3.92 -1.42 17.28
CA LEU A 126 -3.16 -1.74 16.09
C LEU A 126 -3.56 -3.11 15.54
N VAL A 127 -3.54 -3.25 14.22
CA VAL A 127 -3.71 -4.51 13.50
C VAL A 127 -2.66 -4.63 12.43
N GLU A 128 -2.15 -5.84 12.20
CA GLU A 128 -1.19 -6.11 11.13
C GLU A 128 -1.88 -6.05 9.76
N GLU A 129 -1.28 -5.31 8.81
CA GLU A 129 -1.81 -5.12 7.45
C GLU A 129 -2.14 -6.45 6.76
N PRO A 130 -1.27 -7.49 6.76
CA PRO A 130 -1.60 -8.76 6.11
C PRO A 130 -2.79 -9.48 6.74
N LEU A 131 -2.99 -9.39 8.07
CA LEU A 131 -4.16 -9.98 8.71
C LEU A 131 -5.44 -9.23 8.29
N ALA A 132 -5.38 -7.89 8.28
CA ALA A 132 -6.51 -7.09 7.77
C ALA A 132 -6.79 -7.41 6.30
N ALA A 133 -5.74 -7.53 5.47
CA ALA A 133 -5.86 -7.91 4.06
C ALA A 133 -6.54 -9.28 3.89
N ALA A 134 -6.12 -10.30 4.66
CA ALA A 134 -6.72 -11.63 4.61
C ALA A 134 -8.21 -11.62 4.99
N ILE A 135 -8.58 -10.87 6.02
CA ILE A 135 -9.99 -10.67 6.43
C ILE A 135 -10.75 -9.91 5.34
N GLY A 136 -10.16 -8.89 4.74
CA GLY A 136 -10.73 -8.12 3.65
C GLY A 136 -10.97 -8.97 2.39
N ALA A 137 -10.08 -9.89 2.10
CA ALA A 137 -10.22 -10.88 1.03
C ALA A 137 -11.26 -11.98 1.33
N GLY A 138 -11.77 -12.06 2.55
CA GLY A 138 -12.73 -13.08 2.97
C GLY A 138 -12.12 -14.45 3.25
N LEU A 139 -10.81 -14.50 3.56
CA LEU A 139 -10.13 -15.75 3.85
C LEU A 139 -10.53 -16.30 5.24
N PRO A 140 -10.47 -17.63 5.44
CA PRO A 140 -10.92 -18.28 6.67
C PRO A 140 -9.89 -18.15 7.80
N VAL A 141 -9.53 -16.92 8.17
CA VAL A 141 -8.42 -16.60 9.09
C VAL A 141 -8.58 -17.19 10.51
N HIS A 142 -9.79 -17.53 10.93
CA HIS A 142 -10.06 -18.14 12.25
C HIS A 142 -9.88 -19.66 12.26
N GLU A 143 -9.82 -20.27 11.09
CA GLU A 143 -9.69 -21.70 10.94
C GLU A 143 -8.22 -22.15 11.04
N PRO A 144 -7.95 -23.41 11.40
CA PRO A 144 -6.59 -23.96 11.40
C PRO A 144 -6.13 -24.33 9.98
N VAL A 145 -6.29 -23.41 9.04
CA VAL A 145 -5.95 -23.53 7.62
C VAL A 145 -5.00 -22.38 7.25
N GLY A 146 -3.93 -22.71 6.54
CA GLY A 146 -2.99 -21.70 6.04
C GLY A 146 -3.56 -20.91 4.87
N SER A 147 -3.55 -19.59 4.97
CA SER A 147 -3.90 -18.68 3.88
C SER A 147 -2.73 -17.76 3.59
N LEU A 148 -2.21 -17.76 2.37
CA LEU A 148 -1.14 -16.85 1.96
C LEU A 148 -1.73 -15.59 1.33
N ILE A 149 -1.48 -14.45 1.95
CA ILE A 149 -1.80 -13.12 1.42
C ILE A 149 -0.51 -12.42 0.98
N VAL A 150 -0.56 -11.76 -0.17
CA VAL A 150 0.53 -10.95 -0.72
C VAL A 150 -0.03 -9.57 -1.01
N ASP A 151 0.33 -8.60 -0.19
CA ASP A 151 -0.04 -7.20 -0.35
C ASP A 151 1.09 -6.42 -1.02
N ILE A 152 0.83 -5.88 -2.21
CA ILE A 152 1.81 -5.13 -2.98
C ILE A 152 1.37 -3.66 -3.02
N GLY A 153 1.86 -2.90 -2.05
CA GLY A 153 1.57 -1.49 -1.88
C GLY A 153 2.40 -0.57 -2.79
N GLY A 154 2.37 0.74 -2.48
CA GLY A 154 3.13 1.75 -3.21
C GLY A 154 4.64 1.70 -2.95
N GLY A 155 5.08 1.54 -1.71
CA GLY A 155 6.50 1.56 -1.32
C GLY A 155 6.97 0.26 -0.66
N ARG A 156 6.08 -0.71 -0.44
CA ARG A 156 6.39 -1.97 0.24
C ARG A 156 5.50 -3.09 -0.29
N SER A 157 6.03 -4.30 -0.23
CA SER A 157 5.22 -5.52 -0.41
C SER A 157 5.36 -6.41 0.81
N GLU A 158 4.23 -6.92 1.30
CA GLU A 158 4.15 -7.81 2.46
C GLU A 158 3.54 -9.14 2.05
N MET A 159 4.15 -10.22 2.46
CA MET A 159 3.70 -11.59 2.26
C MET A 159 3.51 -12.22 3.62
N ALA A 160 2.36 -12.85 3.86
CA ALA A 160 2.12 -13.51 5.14
C ALA A 160 1.25 -14.76 4.99
N VAL A 161 1.63 -15.81 5.69
CA VAL A 161 0.76 -16.96 5.96
C VAL A 161 -0.01 -16.68 7.24
N VAL A 162 -1.32 -16.63 7.11
CA VAL A 162 -2.27 -16.34 8.19
C VAL A 162 -3.03 -17.61 8.55
N SER A 163 -3.15 -17.90 9.85
CA SER A 163 -3.95 -19.00 10.39
C SER A 163 -4.33 -18.70 11.83
N MET A 164 -5.44 -19.26 12.33
CA MET A 164 -5.88 -19.16 13.72
C MET A 164 -5.93 -17.71 14.27
N GLY A 165 -6.28 -16.76 13.40
CA GLY A 165 -6.44 -15.34 13.76
C GLY A 165 -5.15 -14.53 13.87
N GLY A 166 -4.02 -15.03 13.37
CA GLY A 166 -2.74 -14.32 13.42
C GLY A 166 -1.85 -14.60 12.23
N VAL A 167 -0.83 -13.76 12.07
CA VAL A 167 0.27 -13.99 11.13
C VAL A 167 1.20 -15.06 11.74
N VAL A 168 1.38 -16.18 11.03
CA VAL A 168 2.24 -17.29 11.46
C VAL A 168 3.65 -17.09 10.92
N GLU A 169 3.77 -16.79 9.64
CA GLU A 169 5.03 -16.47 8.97
C GLU A 169 4.82 -15.26 8.07
N GLY A 170 5.83 -14.41 7.95
CA GLY A 170 5.70 -13.21 7.13
C GLY A 170 7.02 -12.59 6.73
N HIS A 171 7.07 -12.12 5.49
CA HIS A 171 8.18 -11.35 4.93
C HIS A 171 7.70 -10.00 4.41
N SER A 172 8.61 -9.05 4.44
CA SER A 172 8.36 -7.70 3.91
C SER A 172 9.58 -7.23 3.15
N VAL A 173 9.34 -6.69 1.95
CA VAL A 173 10.37 -6.06 1.14
C VAL A 173 10.00 -4.62 0.85
N ARG A 174 10.99 -3.72 0.91
CA ARG A 174 10.83 -2.30 0.56
C ARG A 174 10.87 -2.13 -0.96
N VAL A 175 9.96 -2.81 -1.62
CA VAL A 175 9.74 -2.76 -3.07
C VAL A 175 8.23 -2.72 -3.28
N GLY A 176 7.77 -1.76 -4.05
CA GLY A 176 6.36 -1.57 -4.37
C GLY A 176 6.16 -0.85 -5.70
N GLY A 177 4.98 -0.28 -5.89
CA GLY A 177 4.61 0.42 -7.12
C GLY A 177 5.54 1.56 -7.50
N TYR A 178 6.08 2.29 -6.53
CA TYR A 178 7.02 3.39 -6.76
C TYR A 178 8.39 2.93 -7.26
N ASP A 179 8.84 1.73 -6.87
CA ASP A 179 10.08 1.16 -7.38
C ASP A 179 9.96 0.75 -8.84
N LEU A 180 8.76 0.27 -9.24
CA LEU A 180 8.45 0.03 -10.65
C LEU A 180 8.47 1.33 -11.45
N ASP A 181 7.88 2.41 -10.93
CA ASP A 181 7.89 3.72 -11.57
C ASP A 181 9.31 4.30 -11.65
N ALA A 182 10.11 4.13 -10.60
CA ALA A 182 11.51 4.55 -10.57
C ALA A 182 12.35 3.79 -11.62
N ALA A 183 12.12 2.47 -11.77
CA ALA A 183 12.80 1.65 -12.78
C ALA A 183 12.46 2.11 -14.21
N ILE A 184 11.20 2.47 -14.48
CA ILE A 184 10.79 3.05 -15.76
C ILE A 184 11.49 4.39 -16.03
N ARG A 185 11.54 5.27 -15.03
CA ARG A 185 12.21 6.58 -15.14
C ARG A 185 13.70 6.43 -15.40
N GLU A 186 14.34 5.52 -14.70
CA GLU A 186 15.78 5.26 -14.87
C GLU A 186 16.07 4.64 -16.25
N HIS A 187 15.21 3.73 -16.72
CA HIS A 187 15.33 3.18 -18.07
C HIS A 187 15.27 4.26 -19.16
N LEU A 188 14.28 5.17 -19.07
CA LEU A 188 14.17 6.30 -20.00
C LEU A 188 15.36 7.23 -19.95
N ARG A 189 15.87 7.47 -18.75
CA ARG A 189 17.06 8.31 -18.55
C ARG A 189 18.31 7.68 -19.15
N ALA A 190 18.52 6.39 -18.91
CA ALA A 190 19.72 5.69 -19.33
C ALA A 190 19.74 5.38 -20.84
N THR A 191 18.55 5.02 -21.42
CA THR A 191 18.45 4.55 -22.81
C THR A 191 18.18 5.68 -23.79
N TYR A 192 17.34 6.65 -23.40
CA TYR A 192 16.86 7.72 -24.30
C TYR A 192 17.38 9.11 -23.92
N GLU A 193 18.10 9.22 -22.80
CA GLU A 193 18.53 10.51 -22.21
C GLU A 193 17.34 11.44 -21.97
N VAL A 194 16.18 10.89 -21.55
CA VAL A 194 14.93 11.61 -21.33
C VAL A 194 14.50 11.51 -19.87
N ALA A 195 14.17 12.66 -19.27
CA ALA A 195 13.59 12.74 -17.95
C ALA A 195 12.06 12.85 -18.04
N ILE A 196 11.36 12.01 -17.25
CA ILE A 196 9.90 12.10 -17.03
C ILE A 196 9.59 12.23 -15.53
N GLY A 197 8.40 12.76 -15.20
CA GLY A 197 7.90 12.84 -13.84
C GLY A 197 7.38 11.51 -13.31
N GLU A 198 7.20 11.42 -11.99
CA GLU A 198 6.65 10.23 -11.32
C GLU A 198 5.28 9.84 -11.87
N ARG A 199 4.39 10.81 -12.04
CA ARG A 199 3.04 10.58 -12.58
C ARG A 199 3.08 9.99 -14.00
N ALA A 200 3.94 10.49 -14.87
CA ALA A 200 4.04 9.97 -16.22
C ALA A 200 4.58 8.52 -16.26
N ALA A 201 5.49 8.17 -15.33
CA ALA A 201 5.97 6.81 -15.19
C ALA A 201 4.86 5.87 -14.68
N GLU A 202 4.08 6.28 -13.71
CA GLU A 202 2.92 5.53 -13.21
C GLU A 202 1.86 5.33 -14.30
N GLU A 203 1.54 6.38 -15.05
CA GLU A 203 0.61 6.31 -16.19
C GLU A 203 1.10 5.32 -17.25
N LEU A 204 2.40 5.28 -17.56
CA LEU A 204 3.01 4.27 -18.44
C LEU A 204 2.90 2.86 -17.88
N LYS A 205 3.25 2.66 -16.61
CA LYS A 205 3.11 1.37 -15.93
C LYS A 205 1.68 0.84 -16.03
N ILE A 206 0.69 1.67 -15.74
CA ILE A 206 -0.73 1.30 -15.82
C ILE A 206 -1.16 1.00 -17.25
N ALA A 207 -0.73 1.81 -18.22
CA ALA A 207 -1.15 1.68 -19.61
C ALA A 207 -0.59 0.43 -20.28
N ILE A 208 0.72 0.21 -20.20
CA ILE A 208 1.43 -0.85 -20.93
C ILE A 208 2.36 -1.73 -20.08
N GLY A 209 2.49 -1.49 -18.78
CA GLY A 209 3.32 -2.32 -17.90
C GLY A 209 2.80 -3.76 -17.81
N SER A 210 3.71 -4.72 -17.71
CA SER A 210 3.38 -6.12 -17.43
C SER A 210 4.54 -6.84 -16.76
N ALA A 211 4.22 -7.88 -15.99
CA ALA A 211 5.20 -8.77 -15.38
C ALA A 211 5.44 -10.04 -16.20
N PHE A 212 4.50 -10.39 -17.08
CA PHE A 212 4.53 -11.63 -17.86
C PHE A 212 4.07 -11.40 -19.31
N PRO A 213 4.68 -12.05 -20.32
CA PRO A 213 4.26 -11.91 -21.71
C PRO A 213 2.84 -12.43 -21.93
N ARG A 214 1.97 -11.62 -22.61
CA ARG A 214 0.56 -11.98 -22.85
C ARG A 214 0.16 -11.95 -24.34
N GLY A 215 1.08 -12.18 -25.24
CA GLY A 215 0.84 -12.33 -26.67
C GLY A 215 1.03 -11.03 -27.48
N THR A 216 0.08 -10.11 -27.50
CA THR A 216 0.21 -8.86 -28.27
C THR A 216 0.90 -7.77 -27.43
N ALA A 217 2.11 -7.37 -27.82
CA ALA A 217 2.84 -6.29 -27.19
C ALA A 217 2.11 -4.94 -27.39
N ARG A 218 1.76 -4.27 -26.30
CA ARG A 218 1.22 -2.90 -26.32
C ARG A 218 2.33 -1.89 -26.50
N ARG A 219 1.96 -0.70 -26.99
CA ARG A 219 2.87 0.45 -27.10
C ARG A 219 2.21 1.69 -26.55
N ALA A 220 3.01 2.61 -26.05
CA ALA A 220 2.58 3.94 -25.60
C ALA A 220 3.65 4.97 -25.90
N ILE A 221 3.22 6.21 -26.09
CA ILE A 221 4.10 7.37 -26.23
C ILE A 221 4.10 8.15 -24.93
N VAL A 222 5.28 8.48 -24.43
CA VAL A 222 5.47 9.38 -23.30
C VAL A 222 6.16 10.67 -23.74
N VAL A 223 5.73 11.77 -23.17
CA VAL A 223 6.36 13.07 -23.37
C VAL A 223 7.31 13.35 -22.21
N GLY A 224 8.56 13.64 -22.52
CA GLY A 224 9.59 13.95 -21.53
C GLY A 224 10.46 15.12 -21.94
N ARG A 225 11.46 15.40 -21.13
CA ARG A 225 12.46 16.43 -21.38
C ARG A 225 13.82 15.79 -21.71
N ALA A 226 14.36 16.11 -22.88
CA ALA A 226 15.70 15.69 -23.26
C ALA A 226 16.75 16.28 -22.30
N LEU A 227 17.62 15.45 -21.75
CA LEU A 227 18.65 15.88 -20.78
C LEU A 227 19.72 16.77 -21.41
N SER A 228 20.07 16.51 -22.68
CA SER A 228 21.11 17.25 -23.42
C SER A 228 20.69 18.66 -23.83
N THR A 229 19.41 18.84 -24.23
CA THR A 229 18.93 20.11 -24.81
C THR A 229 17.88 20.83 -23.95
N GLY A 230 17.26 20.12 -22.99
CA GLY A 230 16.14 20.62 -22.21
C GLY A 230 14.82 20.73 -22.98
N SER A 231 14.78 20.33 -24.26
CA SER A 231 13.58 20.39 -25.10
C SER A 231 12.62 19.25 -24.79
N THR A 232 11.34 19.48 -25.11
CA THR A 232 10.31 18.43 -25.04
C THR A 232 10.50 17.44 -26.18
N VAL A 233 10.45 16.14 -25.86
CA VAL A 233 10.56 15.03 -26.81
C VAL A 233 9.51 13.96 -26.51
N GLU A 234 9.15 13.22 -27.55
CA GLU A 234 8.28 12.05 -27.45
C GLU A 234 9.12 10.78 -27.61
N VAL A 235 8.83 9.79 -26.76
CA VAL A 235 9.45 8.46 -26.80
C VAL A 235 8.35 7.42 -26.88
N GLU A 236 8.39 6.56 -27.90
CA GLU A 236 7.53 5.39 -28.00
C GLU A 236 8.19 4.21 -27.27
N LEU A 237 7.43 3.58 -26.37
CA LEU A 237 7.87 2.42 -25.58
C LEU A 237 6.98 1.22 -25.85
N SER A 238 7.57 0.04 -25.80
CA SER A 238 6.84 -1.23 -25.89
C SER A 238 6.63 -1.85 -24.50
N GLU A 239 5.62 -2.71 -24.40
CA GLU A 239 5.35 -3.52 -23.21
C GLU A 239 6.55 -4.38 -22.80
N ASP A 240 7.25 -4.99 -23.78
CA ASP A 240 8.41 -5.85 -23.54
C ASP A 240 9.58 -5.07 -22.94
N GLU A 241 9.77 -3.85 -23.41
CA GLU A 241 10.79 -2.94 -22.92
C GLU A 241 10.51 -2.49 -21.48
N LEU A 242 9.25 -2.11 -21.17
CA LEU A 242 8.88 -1.77 -19.80
C LEU A 242 8.98 -2.98 -18.86
N ARG A 243 8.60 -4.17 -19.31
CA ARG A 243 8.76 -5.39 -18.53
C ARG A 243 10.22 -5.66 -18.19
N ALA A 244 11.11 -5.49 -19.15
CA ALA A 244 12.54 -5.62 -18.93
C ALA A 244 13.06 -4.58 -17.93
N ALA A 245 12.64 -3.32 -18.06
CA ALA A 245 13.01 -2.25 -17.13
C ALA A 245 12.56 -2.54 -15.68
N MET A 246 11.34 -3.05 -15.48
CA MET A 246 10.78 -3.36 -14.17
C MET A 246 11.22 -4.73 -13.61
N SER A 247 12.00 -5.52 -14.33
CA SER A 247 12.31 -6.91 -13.97
C SER A 247 13.00 -7.06 -12.61
N ALA A 248 13.88 -6.14 -12.22
CA ALA A 248 14.61 -6.22 -10.96
C ALA A 248 13.68 -6.03 -9.73
N PRO A 249 12.87 -4.97 -9.62
CA PRO A 249 11.93 -4.85 -8.51
C PRO A 249 10.87 -5.96 -8.50
N ILE A 250 10.35 -6.39 -9.67
CA ILE A 250 9.40 -7.53 -9.74
C ILE A 250 10.03 -8.80 -9.16
N ARG A 251 11.29 -9.08 -9.48
CA ARG A 251 12.02 -10.24 -8.94
C ARG A 251 12.12 -10.19 -7.42
N GLY A 252 12.37 -9.01 -6.84
CA GLY A 252 12.39 -8.83 -5.39
C GLY A 252 11.07 -9.24 -4.71
N ILE A 253 9.93 -8.93 -5.35
CA ILE A 253 8.60 -9.33 -4.87
C ILE A 253 8.43 -10.86 -4.97
N VAL A 254 8.79 -11.43 -6.12
CA VAL A 254 8.69 -12.90 -6.36
C VAL A 254 9.57 -13.68 -5.37
N ASP A 255 10.80 -13.24 -5.17
CA ASP A 255 11.75 -13.90 -4.25
C ASP A 255 11.21 -13.86 -2.81
N ALA A 256 10.64 -12.75 -2.37
CA ALA A 256 10.02 -12.65 -1.04
C ALA A 256 8.81 -13.59 -0.88
N ALA A 257 7.96 -13.72 -1.89
CA ALA A 257 6.85 -14.67 -1.86
C ALA A 257 7.34 -16.12 -1.75
N ARG A 258 8.39 -16.49 -2.50
CA ARG A 258 9.02 -17.82 -2.43
C ARG A 258 9.63 -18.11 -1.05
N VAL A 259 10.31 -17.14 -0.47
CA VAL A 259 10.90 -17.27 0.88
C VAL A 259 9.81 -17.48 1.92
N THR A 260 8.71 -16.70 1.85
CA THR A 260 7.57 -16.85 2.78
C THR A 260 6.97 -18.26 2.72
N LEU A 261 6.80 -18.81 1.51
CA LEU A 261 6.31 -20.19 1.33
C LEU A 261 7.31 -21.24 1.87
N ALA A 262 8.60 -21.00 1.66
CA ALA A 262 9.65 -21.95 2.08
C ALA A 262 9.86 -21.98 3.60
N GLU A 263 9.63 -20.87 4.30
CA GLU A 263 9.82 -20.73 5.75
C GLU A 263 8.52 -20.97 6.55
N ALA A 264 7.37 -21.00 5.89
CA ALA A 264 6.10 -21.34 6.53
C ALA A 264 6.07 -22.80 7.01
N PRO A 265 5.36 -23.10 8.12
CA PRO A 265 5.15 -24.46 8.59
C PRO A 265 4.62 -25.38 7.48
N PRO A 266 5.16 -26.62 7.35
CA PRO A 266 4.80 -27.53 6.24
C PRO A 266 3.30 -27.81 6.12
N GLU A 267 2.58 -27.89 7.25
CA GLU A 267 1.14 -28.12 7.27
C GLU A 267 0.38 -26.97 6.61
N LEU A 268 0.77 -25.73 6.92
CA LEU A 268 0.15 -24.54 6.35
C LEU A 268 0.57 -24.30 4.89
N THR A 269 1.79 -24.67 4.53
CA THR A 269 2.26 -24.65 3.13
C THR A 269 1.43 -25.61 2.27
N HIS A 270 1.09 -26.79 2.81
CA HIS A 270 0.22 -27.74 2.11
C HIS A 270 -1.17 -27.12 1.81
N ASP A 271 -1.75 -26.44 2.79
CA ASP A 271 -3.02 -25.74 2.57
C ASP A 271 -2.91 -24.69 1.44
N VAL A 272 -1.80 -23.94 1.40
CA VAL A 272 -1.54 -22.92 0.36
C VAL A 272 -1.34 -23.56 -1.03
N LEU A 273 -0.76 -24.77 -1.12
CA LEU A 273 -0.68 -25.47 -2.40
C LEU A 273 -2.06 -25.78 -3.00
N ASP A 274 -3.04 -26.06 -2.14
CA ASP A 274 -4.42 -26.36 -2.56
C ASP A 274 -5.25 -25.07 -2.80
N THR A 275 -5.16 -24.09 -1.90
CA THR A 275 -5.99 -22.88 -1.91
C THR A 275 -5.38 -21.73 -2.72
N GLY A 276 -4.05 -21.74 -2.89
CA GLY A 276 -3.30 -20.70 -3.59
C GLY A 276 -2.92 -19.49 -2.72
N MET A 277 -2.27 -18.51 -3.36
CA MET A 277 -1.99 -17.20 -2.76
C MET A 277 -2.98 -16.15 -3.25
N PHE A 278 -3.26 -15.16 -2.40
CA PHE A 278 -4.17 -14.08 -2.67
C PHE A 278 -3.41 -12.76 -2.78
N LEU A 279 -3.52 -12.10 -3.93
CA LEU A 279 -2.84 -10.83 -4.21
C LEU A 279 -3.76 -9.65 -3.92
N THR A 280 -3.23 -8.67 -3.20
CA THR A 280 -3.90 -7.40 -2.92
C THR A 280 -2.93 -6.22 -3.04
N GLY A 281 -3.41 -5.00 -2.78
CA GLY A 281 -2.64 -3.78 -3.01
C GLY A 281 -2.61 -3.35 -4.48
N GLY A 282 -2.27 -2.10 -4.73
CA GLY A 282 -2.27 -1.52 -6.09
C GLY A 282 -1.29 -2.20 -7.06
N GLY A 283 -0.18 -2.73 -6.54
CA GLY A 283 0.82 -3.45 -7.34
C GLY A 283 0.32 -4.78 -7.89
N SER A 284 -0.66 -5.41 -7.23
CA SER A 284 -1.29 -6.66 -7.70
C SER A 284 -2.03 -6.50 -9.05
N LEU A 285 -2.37 -5.26 -9.41
CA LEU A 285 -3.01 -4.92 -10.67
C LEU A 285 -2.05 -4.89 -11.86
N LEU A 286 -0.73 -5.03 -11.62
CA LEU A 286 0.24 -5.13 -12.71
C LEU A 286 -0.05 -6.39 -13.54
N ARG A 287 -0.27 -6.19 -14.83
CA ARG A 287 -0.70 -7.27 -15.73
C ARG A 287 0.29 -8.43 -15.75
N GLY A 288 -0.23 -9.64 -15.57
CA GLY A 288 0.54 -10.88 -15.61
C GLY A 288 1.41 -11.13 -14.39
N LEU A 289 1.32 -10.31 -13.33
CA LEU A 289 2.02 -10.57 -12.08
C LEU A 289 1.47 -11.84 -11.40
N ASP A 290 0.17 -12.05 -11.49
CA ASP A 290 -0.52 -13.29 -11.09
C ASP A 290 0.05 -14.52 -11.79
N MET A 291 0.26 -14.44 -13.11
CA MET A 291 0.82 -15.54 -13.90
C MET A 291 2.29 -15.79 -13.57
N LEU A 292 3.07 -14.73 -13.37
CA LEU A 292 4.47 -14.84 -12.98
C LEU A 292 4.62 -15.51 -11.61
N LEU A 293 3.86 -15.04 -10.63
CA LEU A 293 3.88 -15.62 -9.28
C LEU A 293 3.40 -17.07 -9.28
N ALA A 294 2.35 -17.40 -10.04
CA ALA A 294 1.89 -18.79 -10.17
C ALA A 294 2.96 -19.70 -10.78
N GLN A 295 3.70 -19.22 -11.77
CA GLN A 295 4.79 -19.98 -12.37
C GLN A 295 5.98 -20.16 -11.42
N GLU A 296 6.39 -19.08 -10.74
CA GLU A 296 7.61 -19.07 -9.93
C GLU A 296 7.43 -19.71 -8.53
N CYS A 297 6.21 -19.65 -8.00
CA CYS A 297 5.87 -20.22 -6.69
C CYS A 297 5.19 -21.59 -6.79
N GLU A 298 4.78 -22.02 -7.98
CA GLU A 298 4.09 -23.31 -8.25
C GLU A 298 2.80 -23.48 -7.43
N VAL A 299 2.08 -22.37 -7.18
CA VAL A 299 0.78 -22.35 -6.47
C VAL A 299 -0.25 -21.58 -7.29
N PRO A 300 -1.56 -21.87 -7.15
CA PRO A 300 -2.61 -21.03 -7.71
C PRO A 300 -2.49 -19.59 -7.20
N VAL A 301 -2.85 -18.61 -8.03
CA VAL A 301 -2.79 -17.18 -7.64
C VAL A 301 -4.11 -16.51 -7.96
N HIS A 302 -4.66 -15.82 -6.96
CA HIS A 302 -5.95 -15.14 -7.02
C HIS A 302 -5.77 -13.66 -6.70
N VAL A 303 -6.24 -12.77 -7.56
CA VAL A 303 -6.30 -11.33 -7.23
C VAL A 303 -7.61 -11.07 -6.49
N THR A 304 -7.56 -10.36 -5.38
CA THR A 304 -8.74 -10.00 -4.59
C THR A 304 -9.70 -9.11 -5.38
N GLU A 305 -10.98 -9.08 -5.00
CA GLU A 305 -12.03 -8.37 -5.75
C GLU A 305 -11.78 -6.85 -5.82
N ASP A 306 -11.34 -6.23 -4.71
CA ASP A 306 -11.00 -4.81 -4.64
C ASP A 306 -9.60 -4.62 -4.01
N PRO A 307 -8.51 -4.85 -4.78
CA PRO A 307 -7.16 -4.87 -4.24
C PRO A 307 -6.74 -3.56 -3.57
N LEU A 308 -7.23 -2.43 -4.05
CA LEU A 308 -6.89 -1.11 -3.52
C LEU A 308 -7.50 -0.85 -2.14
N ARG A 309 -8.57 -1.57 -1.76
CA ARG A 309 -9.34 -1.32 -0.54
C ARG A 309 -9.38 -2.51 0.40
N THR A 310 -8.80 -3.64 0.02
CA THR A 310 -8.89 -4.91 0.77
C THR A 310 -8.46 -4.74 2.23
N VAL A 311 -7.32 -4.07 2.51
CA VAL A 311 -6.83 -3.82 3.87
C VAL A 311 -7.83 -3.00 4.68
N ALA A 312 -8.29 -1.88 4.14
CA ALA A 312 -9.24 -0.99 4.80
C ALA A 312 -10.61 -1.66 5.04
N LEU A 313 -11.07 -2.49 4.09
CA LEU A 313 -12.31 -3.27 4.24
C LEU A 313 -12.16 -4.33 5.32
N GLY A 314 -11.02 -5.00 5.40
CA GLY A 314 -10.75 -5.98 6.44
C GLY A 314 -10.67 -5.35 7.83
N ALA A 315 -9.94 -4.25 7.96
CA ALA A 315 -9.90 -3.46 9.20
C ALA A 315 -11.31 -2.96 9.59
N GLY A 316 -12.13 -2.59 8.60
CA GLY A 316 -13.53 -2.24 8.78
C GLY A 316 -14.36 -3.41 9.33
N ARG A 317 -14.23 -4.62 8.77
CA ARG A 317 -14.88 -5.83 9.28
C ARG A 317 -14.47 -6.15 10.72
N MET A 318 -13.16 -6.03 11.03
CA MET A 318 -12.68 -6.19 12.40
C MET A 318 -13.30 -5.15 13.35
N LEU A 319 -13.47 -3.91 12.88
CA LEU A 319 -14.09 -2.84 13.66
C LEU A 319 -15.59 -3.11 13.97
N GLU A 320 -16.31 -3.71 13.02
CA GLU A 320 -17.71 -4.11 13.21
C GLU A 320 -17.86 -5.28 14.21
N HIS A 321 -16.84 -6.16 14.32
CA HIS A 321 -16.85 -7.41 15.08
C HIS A 321 -15.66 -7.51 16.05
N LEU A 322 -15.32 -6.43 16.77
CA LEU A 322 -14.13 -6.33 17.63
C LEU A 322 -13.97 -7.48 18.64
N GLU A 323 -15.07 -8.05 19.11
CA GLU A 323 -15.04 -9.16 20.08
C GLU A 323 -14.45 -10.42 19.47
N ASP A 324 -14.76 -10.70 18.21
CA ASP A 324 -14.34 -11.91 17.51
C ASP A 324 -12.81 -11.89 17.20
N TYR A 325 -12.22 -10.69 17.16
CA TYR A 325 -10.79 -10.47 16.84
C TYR A 325 -9.93 -10.11 18.04
N ARG A 326 -10.42 -10.26 19.28
CA ARG A 326 -9.66 -9.89 20.50
C ARG A 326 -8.29 -10.57 20.61
N SER A 327 -8.18 -11.83 20.20
CA SER A 327 -6.91 -12.58 20.20
C SER A 327 -5.87 -11.95 19.27
N ALA A 328 -6.28 -11.53 18.08
CA ALA A 328 -5.42 -10.88 17.10
C ALA A 328 -4.78 -9.59 17.66
N PHE A 329 -5.58 -8.75 18.33
CA PHE A 329 -5.09 -7.51 18.94
C PHE A 329 -4.11 -7.73 20.10
N GLN A 330 -4.21 -8.86 20.80
CA GLN A 330 -3.27 -9.21 21.87
C GLN A 330 -1.91 -9.67 21.33
N LEU A 331 -1.90 -10.33 20.18
CA LEU A 331 -0.66 -10.76 19.52
C LEU A 331 0.19 -9.59 19.06
N VAL A 332 -0.44 -8.57 18.49
CA VAL A 332 0.25 -7.33 18.06
C VAL A 332 0.92 -6.60 19.23
N ARG A 333 0.35 -6.65 20.43
CA ARG A 333 0.93 -6.01 21.63
C ARG A 333 2.11 -6.77 22.23
N ARG A 334 2.26 -8.05 21.93
CA ARG A 334 3.31 -8.92 22.53
C ARG A 334 4.58 -9.02 21.68
N ARG A 335 4.51 -8.63 20.41
CA ARG A 335 5.63 -8.56 19.49
C ARG A 335 6.24 -7.15 19.50
#